data_a3116aca604e543269143a81352e6fa3
#
_entry.id   a3116aca604e543269143a81352e6fa3
#
_cell.length_a   1.000
_cell.length_b   1.000
_cell.length_c   1.000
_cell.angle_alpha   90.00
_cell.angle_beta   90.00
_cell.angle_gamma   90.00
#
_symmetry.space_group_name_H-M   'P 1'
#
loop_
_entity.id
_entity.type
_entity.pdbx_description
1 polymer ?
#
loop_
_entity_poly.entity_id
_entity_poly.type
_entity_poly.pdbx_seq_one_letter_code
_entity_poly.pdbx_strand_id
1 'polypeptide(L)'
;MITADQAHKLKNECKTYNIVARQLEYVYSRIEGASKLGKSKCNWVGPDEFDKSEIEYIKEHLRHRGFELERSGGRIYTILW
;
A
#
# COMPACT_ATOMS: atom_id res chain seq x y z
N MET A 1 13.92 -12.27 22.21
CA MET A 1 15.16 -11.53 21.92
C MET A 1 15.47 -11.63 20.44
N ILE A 2 15.73 -10.53 19.77
CA ILE A 2 16.08 -10.56 18.36
C ILE A 2 17.57 -10.85 18.17
N THR A 3 17.89 -11.54 17.07
CA THR A 3 19.28 -11.82 16.70
C THR A 3 19.89 -10.63 15.99
N ALA A 4 21.21 -10.61 15.85
CA ALA A 4 21.91 -9.57 15.10
C ALA A 4 21.46 -9.52 13.63
N ASP A 5 21.22 -10.68 13.02
CA ASP A 5 20.75 -10.78 11.66
C ASP A 5 19.35 -10.18 11.51
N GLN A 6 18.48 -10.46 12.46
CA GLN A 6 17.13 -9.87 12.48
C GLN A 6 17.18 -8.36 12.67
N ALA A 7 18.08 -7.87 13.53
CA ALA A 7 18.26 -6.44 13.73
C ALA A 7 18.76 -5.75 12.45
N HIS A 8 19.70 -6.37 11.75
CA HIS A 8 20.19 -5.86 10.47
C HIS A 8 19.09 -5.82 9.42
N LYS A 9 18.32 -6.87 9.34
CA LYS A 9 17.19 -6.96 8.41
C LYS A 9 16.17 -5.87 8.68
N LEU A 10 15.80 -5.66 9.93
CA LEU A 10 14.87 -4.61 10.33
C LEU A 10 15.41 -3.22 10.01
N LYS A 11 16.70 -2.99 10.22
CA LYS A 11 17.35 -1.73 9.90
C LYS A 11 17.27 -1.43 8.39
N ASN A 12 17.55 -2.43 7.57
CA ASN A 12 17.50 -2.28 6.11
C ASN A 12 16.08 -2.09 5.58
N GLU A 13 15.11 -2.76 6.20
CA GLU A 13 13.70 -2.66 5.81
C GLU A 13 13.04 -1.38 6.32
N CYS A 14 13.61 -0.74 7.33
CA CYS A 14 12.99 0.40 8.01
C CYS A 14 12.70 1.59 7.08
N LYS A 15 13.62 1.92 6.18
CA LYS A 15 13.42 3.02 5.23
C LYS A 15 12.29 2.71 4.26
N THR A 16 12.32 1.53 3.65
CA THR A 16 11.28 1.07 2.73
C THR A 16 9.94 0.95 3.45
N TYR A 17 9.97 0.38 4.66
CA TYR A 17 8.77 0.23 5.48
C TYR A 17 8.12 1.57 5.79
N ASN A 18 8.89 2.59 6.15
CA ASN A 18 8.34 3.91 6.48
C ASN A 18 7.66 4.56 5.27
N ILE A 19 8.27 4.45 4.10
CA ILE A 19 7.70 5.00 2.87
C ILE A 19 6.40 4.27 2.51
N VAL A 20 6.42 2.94 2.59
CA VAL A 20 5.25 2.11 2.31
C VAL A 20 4.15 2.34 3.33
N ALA A 21 4.50 2.46 4.62
CA ALA A 21 3.53 2.72 5.68
C ALA A 21 2.80 4.05 5.49
N ARG A 22 3.53 5.10 5.11
CA ARG A 22 2.93 6.41 4.80
C ARG A 22 1.98 6.31 3.61
N GLN A 23 2.37 5.56 2.59
CA GLN A 23 1.52 5.37 1.41
C GLN A 23 0.27 4.59 1.77
N LEU A 24 0.38 3.57 2.62
CA LEU A 24 -0.77 2.81 3.11
C LEU A 24 -1.73 3.70 3.90
N GLU A 25 -1.23 4.56 4.77
CA GLU A 25 -2.06 5.51 5.51
C GLU A 25 -2.82 6.43 4.55
N TYR A 26 -2.14 6.92 3.52
CA TYR A 26 -2.77 7.75 2.49
C TYR A 26 -3.88 6.98 1.76
N VAL A 27 -3.60 5.75 1.37
CA VAL A 27 -4.57 4.90 0.67
C VAL A 27 -5.80 4.65 1.56
N TYR A 28 -5.61 4.30 2.82
CA TYR A 28 -6.71 4.09 3.75
C TYR A 28 -7.52 5.35 3.99
N SER A 29 -6.87 6.49 4.05
CA SER A 29 -7.53 7.78 4.18
C SER A 29 -8.46 8.05 2.97
N ARG A 30 -8.00 7.73 1.76
CA ARG A 30 -8.83 7.86 0.56
C ARG A 30 -10.00 6.89 0.56
N ILE A 31 -9.77 5.65 0.98
CA ILE A 31 -10.82 4.63 1.10
C ILE A 31 -11.89 5.11 2.10
N GLU A 32 -11.46 5.60 3.25
CA GLU A 32 -12.38 6.11 4.27
C GLU A 32 -13.20 7.29 3.75
N GLY A 33 -12.56 8.25 3.09
CA GLY A 33 -13.24 9.39 2.48
C GLY A 33 -14.26 8.98 1.44
N ALA A 34 -13.91 8.04 0.57
CA ALA A 34 -14.83 7.52 -0.44
C ALA A 34 -16.00 6.77 0.19
N SER A 35 -15.74 5.98 1.23
CA SER A 35 -16.78 5.24 1.95
C SER A 35 -17.79 6.18 2.61
N LYS A 36 -17.33 7.28 3.17
CA LYS A 36 -18.21 8.30 3.77
C LYS A 36 -19.12 8.96 2.74
N LEU A 37 -18.69 8.98 1.47
CA LEU A 37 -19.50 9.49 0.36
C LEU A 37 -20.39 8.41 -0.26
N GLY A 38 -20.44 7.21 0.34
CA GLY A 38 -21.25 6.11 -0.18
C GLY A 38 -20.64 5.38 -1.37
N LYS A 39 -19.37 5.61 -1.64
CA LYS A 39 -18.66 4.94 -2.74
C LYS A 39 -18.06 3.62 -2.28
N SER A 40 -17.92 2.68 -3.22
CA SER A 40 -17.30 1.37 -2.96
C SER A 40 -16.02 1.17 -3.77
N LYS A 41 -15.46 2.25 -4.29
CA LYS A 41 -14.19 2.22 -5.04
C LYS A 41 -13.49 3.57 -4.94
N CYS A 42 -12.17 3.54 -5.08
CA CYS A 42 -11.38 4.76 -5.25
C CYS A 42 -10.15 4.45 -6.11
N ASN A 43 -9.55 5.49 -6.66
CA ASN A 43 -8.34 5.35 -7.48
C ASN A 43 -7.11 5.67 -6.65
N TRP A 44 -6.03 4.93 -6.90
CA TRP A 44 -4.73 5.18 -6.30
C TRP A 44 -3.67 5.20 -7.39
N VAL A 45 -2.85 6.22 -7.38
CA VAL A 45 -1.72 6.34 -8.31
C VAL A 45 -0.47 5.93 -7.57
N GLY A 46 0.19 4.86 -8.03
CA GLY A 46 1.44 4.41 -7.45
C GLY A 46 2.54 5.46 -7.66
N PRO A 47 3.29 5.82 -6.61
CA PRO A 47 4.38 6.79 -6.75
C PRO A 47 5.45 6.32 -7.74
N ASP A 48 6.03 7.26 -8.48
CA ASP A 48 7.09 6.96 -9.44
C ASP A 48 8.34 6.38 -8.78
N GLU A 49 8.56 6.74 -7.52
CA GLU A 49 9.70 6.25 -6.70
C GLU A 49 9.53 4.80 -6.25
N PHE A 50 8.32 4.25 -6.34
CA PHE A 50 8.06 2.88 -5.92
C PHE A 50 8.44 1.91 -7.03
N ASP A 51 9.18 0.88 -6.64
CA ASP A 51 9.47 -0.23 -7.53
C ASP A 51 8.31 -1.23 -7.52
N LYS A 52 8.43 -2.27 -8.33
CA LYS A 52 7.40 -3.30 -8.45
C LYS A 52 7.16 -4.03 -7.12
N SER A 53 8.21 -4.26 -6.35
CA SER A 53 8.10 -4.95 -5.04
C SER A 53 7.30 -4.13 -4.04
N GLU A 54 7.49 -2.84 -4.00
CA GLU A 54 6.76 -1.95 -3.09
C GLU A 54 5.28 -1.87 -3.46
N ILE A 55 4.98 -1.77 -4.75
CA ILE A 55 3.61 -1.79 -5.25
C ILE A 55 2.92 -3.12 -4.89
N GLU A 56 3.60 -4.24 -5.11
CA GLU A 56 3.06 -5.56 -4.78
C GLU A 56 2.82 -5.70 -3.28
N TYR A 57 3.69 -5.15 -2.44
CA TYR A 57 3.51 -5.18 -0.99
C TYR A 57 2.21 -4.48 -0.59
N ILE A 58 1.94 -3.31 -1.15
CA ILE A 58 0.72 -2.56 -0.87
C ILE A 58 -0.51 -3.33 -1.37
N LYS A 59 -0.45 -3.90 -2.56
CA LYS A 59 -1.54 -4.69 -3.12
C LYS A 59 -1.86 -5.89 -2.22
N GLU A 60 -0.85 -6.63 -1.79
CA GLU A 60 -1.03 -7.78 -0.90
C GLU A 60 -1.62 -7.38 0.44
N HIS A 61 -1.15 -6.28 1.01
CA HIS A 61 -1.67 -5.78 2.28
C HIS A 61 -3.16 -5.44 2.18
N LEU A 62 -3.57 -4.82 1.10
CA LEU A 62 -4.97 -4.48 0.88
C LEU A 62 -5.82 -5.73 0.63
N ARG A 63 -5.31 -6.69 -0.15
CA ARG A 63 -6.01 -7.96 -0.39
C ARG A 63 -6.27 -8.72 0.89
N HIS A 64 -5.31 -8.77 1.79
CA HIS A 64 -5.46 -9.43 3.09
C HIS A 64 -6.56 -8.80 3.94
N ARG A 65 -6.92 -7.55 3.67
CA ARG A 65 -7.98 -6.84 4.38
C ARG A 65 -9.31 -6.85 3.64
N GLY A 66 -9.41 -7.63 2.57
CA GLY A 66 -10.66 -7.80 1.83
C GLY A 66 -10.88 -6.83 0.68
N PHE A 67 -9.89 -6.01 0.35
CA PHE A 67 -9.99 -5.10 -0.79
C PHE A 67 -9.52 -5.79 -2.06
N GLU A 68 -10.07 -5.37 -3.19
CA GLU A 68 -9.63 -5.81 -4.50
C GLU A 68 -8.97 -4.65 -5.23
N LEU A 69 -7.97 -4.94 -6.05
CA LEU A 69 -7.28 -3.94 -6.85
C LEU A 69 -7.30 -4.33 -8.31
N GLU A 70 -7.63 -3.36 -9.17
CA GLU A 70 -7.59 -3.51 -10.61
C GLU A 70 -6.66 -2.45 -11.18
N ARG A 71 -5.82 -2.85 -12.14
CA ARG A 71 -4.95 -1.89 -12.82
C ARG A 71 -5.75 -1.18 -13.91
N SER A 72 -5.89 0.13 -13.77
CA SER A 72 -6.65 0.94 -14.73
C SER A 72 -5.79 1.48 -15.87
N GLY A 73 -4.47 1.51 -15.69
CA GLY A 73 -3.54 1.96 -16.71
C GLY A 73 -2.27 2.52 -16.10
N GLY A 74 -1.11 2.23 -16.69
CA GLY A 74 0.16 2.69 -16.17
C GLY A 74 0.34 2.37 -14.70
N ARG A 75 0.38 3.39 -13.86
CA ARG A 75 0.51 3.27 -12.40
C ARG A 75 -0.78 3.53 -11.65
N ILE A 76 -1.90 3.60 -12.36
CA ILE A 76 -3.20 3.88 -11.75
C ILE A 76 -3.88 2.56 -11.40
N TYR A 77 -4.30 2.45 -10.15
CA TYR A 77 -5.01 1.29 -9.64
C TYR A 77 -6.36 1.71 -9.08
N THR A 78 -7.38 0.90 -9.34
CA THR A 78 -8.71 1.08 -8.76
C THR A 78 -8.83 0.11 -7.59
N ILE A 79 -9.13 0.64 -6.41
CA ILE A 79 -9.35 -0.16 -5.21
C ILE A 79 -10.84 -0.32 -5.02
N LEU A 80 -11.28 -1.55 -4.84
CA LEU A 80 -12.70 -1.92 -4.73
C LEU A 80 -12.96 -2.60 -3.39
N TRP A 81 -14.13 -2.35 -2.84
CA TRP A 81 -14.57 -3.01 -1.59
C TRP A 81 -16.08 -3.23 -1.50
#